data_ce87601e9f62acb0369ad7fb2a2124eb
#
_entry.id   ce87601e9f62acb0369ad7fb2a2124eb
#
_cell.length_a   1.000
_cell.length_b   1.000
_cell.length_c   1.000
_cell.angle_alpha   90.00
_cell.angle_beta   90.00
_cell.angle_gamma   90.00
#
_symmetry.space_group_name_H-M   'P 1'
#
loop_
_entity.id
_entity.type
_entity.pdbx_description
1 polymer ?
#
loop_
_entity_poly.entity_id
_entity_poly.type
_entity_poly.pdbx_seq_one_letter_code
_entity_poly.pdbx_strand_id
1 'polypeptide(L)'
;MTAQPQVLKIRRPDDWHIHLRDGDMLKTVVPYTSEIYGRAIVMPNLVPPVTTVDAAMAYRQRILDAVPAGHDFTPLMTCYLTGSLDPNEVEHGFNEGVFTAEKVYPADATTNSSHGGTSIDAMVAGLERMEKRGMALLGRGEGTDA
;
A
#
# COMPACT_ATOMS: atom_id res chain seq x y z
N MET A 1 -42.91 -22.00 0.80
CA MET A 1 -42.19 -21.69 -0.44
C MET A 1 -40.76 -21.36 -0.04
N THR A 2 -39.80 -22.24 -0.28
CA THR A 2 -38.39 -21.98 -0.02
C THR A 2 -37.88 -21.10 -1.16
N ALA A 3 -37.45 -19.88 -0.82
CA ALA A 3 -36.82 -18.98 -1.79
C ALA A 3 -35.57 -19.67 -2.36
N GLN A 4 -35.47 -19.74 -3.68
CA GLN A 4 -34.23 -20.21 -4.34
C GLN A 4 -33.09 -19.28 -3.99
N PRO A 5 -31.90 -19.80 -3.69
CA PRO A 5 -30.74 -18.95 -3.41
C PRO A 5 -30.45 -18.10 -4.64
N GLN A 6 -30.39 -16.78 -4.46
CA GLN A 6 -29.94 -15.88 -5.52
C GLN A 6 -28.42 -16.01 -5.68
N VAL A 7 -27.97 -16.43 -6.86
CA VAL A 7 -26.55 -16.47 -7.21
C VAL A 7 -26.22 -15.21 -7.98
N LEU A 8 -25.32 -14.40 -7.42
CA LEU A 8 -24.78 -13.20 -8.06
C LEU A 8 -23.38 -13.51 -8.60
N LYS A 9 -23.17 -13.34 -9.92
CA LYS A 9 -21.85 -13.42 -10.53
C LYS A 9 -21.26 -12.01 -10.63
N ILE A 10 -20.16 -11.77 -9.95
CA ILE A 10 -19.41 -10.51 -10.00
C ILE A 10 -17.96 -10.79 -10.47
N ARG A 11 -17.30 -9.75 -11.00
CA ARG A 11 -15.85 -9.80 -11.17
C ARG A 11 -15.18 -9.91 -9.80
N ARG A 12 -14.07 -10.66 -9.70
CA ARG A 12 -13.30 -10.73 -8.46
C ARG A 12 -12.91 -9.31 -8.03
N PRO A 13 -13.21 -8.91 -6.79
CA PRO A 13 -12.97 -7.56 -6.33
C PRO A 13 -11.48 -7.29 -6.10
N ASP A 14 -11.11 -6.03 -6.09
CA ASP A 14 -9.81 -5.51 -5.65
C ASP A 14 -9.99 -4.74 -4.34
N ASP A 15 -8.97 -4.71 -3.51
CA ASP A 15 -8.92 -3.88 -2.30
C ASP A 15 -7.93 -2.73 -2.52
N TRP A 16 -8.43 -1.49 -2.47
CA TRP A 16 -7.61 -0.32 -2.74
C TRP A 16 -6.96 0.29 -1.49
N HIS A 17 -7.06 -0.37 -0.32
CA HIS A 17 -6.44 0.13 0.93
C HIS A 17 -6.33 -0.96 1.99
N ILE A 18 -5.25 -1.73 2.01
CA ILE A 18 -5.08 -2.80 2.99
C ILE A 18 -3.80 -2.67 3.80
N HIS A 19 -3.89 -2.99 5.10
CA HIS A 19 -2.75 -3.12 6.00
C HIS A 19 -2.47 -4.59 6.29
N LEU A 20 -1.51 -5.17 5.60
CA LEU A 20 -1.13 -6.58 5.81
C LEU A 20 -0.16 -6.78 6.97
N ARG A 21 0.42 -5.69 7.49
CA ARG A 21 1.43 -5.72 8.56
C ARG A 21 2.67 -6.53 8.14
N ASP A 22 3.38 -7.12 9.11
CA ASP A 22 4.57 -7.94 8.84
C ASP A 22 4.66 -9.10 9.83
N GLY A 23 5.64 -9.99 9.66
CA GLY A 23 5.91 -11.12 10.53
C GLY A 23 4.74 -12.12 10.64
N ASP A 24 4.40 -12.52 11.84
CA ASP A 24 3.35 -13.53 12.07
C ASP A 24 1.95 -13.01 11.77
N MET A 25 1.72 -11.70 11.94
CA MET A 25 0.46 -11.07 11.56
C MET A 25 0.26 -11.14 10.05
N LEU A 26 1.30 -10.88 9.25
CA LEU A 26 1.26 -11.00 7.80
C LEU A 26 0.79 -12.40 7.38
N LYS A 27 1.41 -13.44 7.94
CA LYS A 27 1.08 -14.83 7.65
C LYS A 27 -0.36 -15.19 8.01
N THR A 28 -0.91 -14.51 9.03
CA THR A 28 -2.29 -14.73 9.45
C THR A 28 -3.29 -14.04 8.53
N VAL A 29 -3.04 -12.81 8.09
CA VAL A 29 -4.05 -11.99 7.37
C VAL A 29 -4.02 -12.17 5.87
N VAL A 30 -2.86 -12.48 5.26
CA VAL A 30 -2.72 -12.64 3.81
C VAL A 30 -3.64 -13.73 3.24
N PRO A 31 -3.81 -14.92 3.86
CA PRO A 31 -4.73 -15.93 3.35
C PRO A 31 -6.16 -15.43 3.17
N TYR A 32 -6.70 -14.69 4.15
CA TYR A 32 -8.06 -14.13 4.06
C TYR A 32 -8.21 -13.09 2.96
N THR A 33 -7.19 -12.24 2.80
CA THR A 33 -7.17 -11.24 1.73
C THR A 33 -7.11 -11.90 0.35
N SER A 34 -6.19 -12.82 0.17
CA SER A 34 -5.94 -13.49 -1.11
C SER A 34 -7.04 -14.48 -1.52
N GLU A 35 -7.88 -14.92 -0.59
CA GLU A 35 -9.08 -15.72 -0.89
C GLU A 35 -10.14 -14.89 -1.63
N ILE A 36 -10.31 -13.63 -1.20
CA ILE A 36 -11.41 -12.76 -1.67
C ILE A 36 -10.95 -11.87 -2.82
N TYR A 37 -9.83 -11.18 -2.67
CA TYR A 37 -9.37 -10.14 -3.58
C TYR A 37 -8.38 -10.67 -4.62
N GLY A 38 -8.49 -10.16 -5.87
CA GLY A 38 -7.53 -10.45 -6.93
C GLY A 38 -6.27 -9.59 -6.80
N ARG A 39 -6.45 -8.34 -6.40
CA ARG A 39 -5.37 -7.37 -6.17
C ARG A 39 -5.65 -6.55 -4.92
N ALA A 40 -4.60 -6.06 -4.29
CA ALA A 40 -4.77 -5.08 -3.22
C ALA A 40 -3.65 -4.04 -3.21
N ILE A 41 -4.00 -2.77 -2.94
CA ILE A 41 -3.01 -1.72 -2.67
C ILE A 41 -2.56 -1.86 -1.22
N VAL A 42 -1.30 -2.24 -1.06
CA VAL A 42 -0.70 -2.53 0.25
C VAL A 42 -0.10 -1.28 0.86
N MET A 43 -0.54 -0.94 2.07
CA MET A 43 -0.08 0.24 2.79
C MET A 43 1.34 0.08 3.32
N PRO A 44 2.19 1.14 3.20
CA PRO A 44 3.63 1.08 3.44
C PRO A 44 4.04 1.38 4.88
N ASN A 45 3.10 1.61 5.79
CA ASN A 45 3.35 2.04 7.18
C ASN A 45 3.73 0.87 8.10
N LEU A 46 4.86 0.27 7.81
CA LEU A 46 5.56 -0.70 8.67
C LEU A 46 6.53 0.00 9.64
N VAL A 47 7.28 -0.78 10.40
CA VAL A 47 8.42 -0.34 11.21
C VAL A 47 9.61 -1.23 10.87
N PRO A 48 10.62 -0.73 10.14
CA PRO A 48 10.67 0.59 9.49
C PRO A 48 9.67 0.74 8.33
N PRO A 49 9.32 1.98 7.91
CA PRO A 49 8.39 2.20 6.81
C PRO A 49 9.00 1.81 5.46
N VAL A 50 8.14 1.50 4.49
CA VAL A 50 8.56 1.17 3.13
C VAL A 50 8.80 2.47 2.35
N THR A 51 10.06 2.86 2.20
CA THR A 51 10.50 4.11 1.56
C THR A 51 11.46 3.88 0.40
N THR A 52 11.86 2.63 0.12
CA THR A 52 12.78 2.29 -0.96
C THR A 52 12.25 1.16 -1.83
N VAL A 53 12.75 1.07 -3.05
CA VAL A 53 12.43 -0.01 -4.00
C VAL A 53 12.78 -1.36 -3.38
N ASP A 54 13.97 -1.49 -2.80
CA ASP A 54 14.42 -2.74 -2.17
C ASP A 54 13.51 -3.16 -1.01
N ALA A 55 13.11 -2.22 -0.15
CA ALA A 55 12.19 -2.50 0.95
C ALA A 55 10.81 -2.97 0.44
N ALA A 56 10.31 -2.34 -0.62
CA ALA A 56 9.04 -2.71 -1.24
C ALA A 56 9.10 -4.11 -1.87
N MET A 57 10.18 -4.42 -2.59
CA MET A 57 10.39 -5.74 -3.19
C MET A 57 10.51 -6.84 -2.13
N ALA A 58 11.27 -6.59 -1.08
CA ALA A 58 11.40 -7.52 0.04
C ALA A 58 10.07 -7.75 0.76
N TYR A 59 9.27 -6.69 0.96
CA TYR A 59 7.95 -6.80 1.54
C TYR A 59 6.98 -7.55 0.61
N ARG A 60 6.98 -7.24 -0.68
CA ARG A 60 6.20 -7.95 -1.69
C ARG A 60 6.49 -9.44 -1.68
N GLN A 61 7.76 -9.83 -1.58
CA GLN A 61 8.14 -11.24 -1.53
C GLN A 61 7.57 -11.93 -0.29
N ARG A 62 7.67 -11.30 0.90
CA ARG A 62 7.08 -11.87 2.14
C ARG A 62 5.57 -12.04 2.03
N ILE A 63 4.88 -11.11 1.35
CA ILE A 63 3.43 -11.23 1.10
C ILE A 63 3.17 -12.45 0.19
N LEU A 64 3.90 -12.58 -0.92
CA LEU A 64 3.72 -13.68 -1.85
C LEU A 64 4.02 -15.05 -1.22
N ASP A 65 5.02 -15.13 -0.36
CA ASP A 65 5.35 -16.34 0.40
C ASP A 65 4.25 -16.75 1.39
N ALA A 66 3.42 -15.79 1.82
CA ALA A 66 2.28 -16.03 2.70
C ALA A 66 0.96 -16.34 1.96
N VAL A 67 0.93 -16.20 0.64
CA VAL A 67 -0.25 -16.54 -0.18
C VAL A 67 -0.38 -18.06 -0.28
N PRO A 68 -1.52 -18.64 0.11
CA PRO A 68 -1.73 -20.08 0.00
C PRO A 68 -1.68 -20.58 -1.45
N ALA A 69 -1.22 -21.81 -1.63
CA ALA A 69 -1.24 -22.46 -2.94
C ALA A 69 -2.67 -22.47 -3.52
N GLY A 70 -2.78 -22.09 -4.78
CA GLY A 70 -4.06 -22.02 -5.49
C GLY A 70 -4.80 -20.68 -5.37
N HIS A 71 -4.32 -19.75 -4.55
CA HIS A 71 -4.81 -18.38 -4.57
C HIS A 71 -4.08 -17.55 -5.64
N ASP A 72 -4.84 -16.80 -6.43
CA ASP A 72 -4.31 -15.85 -7.41
C ASP A 72 -4.44 -14.44 -6.84
N PHE A 73 -3.33 -13.88 -6.34
CA PHE A 73 -3.30 -12.59 -5.65
C PHE A 73 -2.09 -11.75 -6.07
N THR A 74 -2.35 -10.50 -6.40
CA THR A 74 -1.30 -9.54 -6.78
C THR A 74 -1.25 -8.39 -5.78
N PRO A 75 -0.22 -8.30 -4.93
CA PRO A 75 0.02 -7.13 -4.10
C PRO A 75 0.55 -5.97 -4.95
N LEU A 76 -0.11 -4.83 -4.87
CA LEU A 76 0.27 -3.56 -5.48
C LEU A 76 0.99 -2.73 -4.41
N MET A 77 2.31 -2.59 -4.57
CA MET A 77 3.13 -1.95 -3.54
C MET A 77 3.05 -0.43 -3.60
N THR A 78 3.18 0.20 -2.45
CA THR A 78 3.21 1.65 -2.30
C THR A 78 4.45 2.10 -1.58
N CYS A 79 4.89 3.32 -1.86
CA CYS A 79 5.93 4.01 -1.13
C CYS A 79 5.33 4.92 -0.06
N TYR A 80 6.00 5.05 1.09
CA TYR A 80 5.59 5.97 2.14
C TYR A 80 6.21 7.35 1.86
N LEU A 81 5.37 8.32 1.51
CA LEU A 81 5.79 9.70 1.30
C LEU A 81 6.11 10.35 2.64
N THR A 82 7.40 10.44 2.94
CA THR A 82 7.95 11.10 4.13
C THR A 82 8.69 12.39 3.72
N GLY A 83 8.92 13.28 4.68
CA GLY A 83 9.72 14.49 4.42
C GLY A 83 11.20 14.25 4.10
N SER A 84 11.69 13.02 4.31
CA SER A 84 13.06 12.60 4.02
C SER A 84 13.18 11.60 2.87
N LEU A 85 12.07 11.32 2.17
CA LEU A 85 12.06 10.41 1.03
C LEU A 85 12.94 10.97 -0.11
N ASP A 86 13.82 10.14 -0.65
CA ASP A 86 14.56 10.49 -1.88
C ASP A 86 13.59 10.47 -3.09
N PRO A 87 13.39 11.60 -3.77
CA PRO A 87 12.51 11.64 -4.95
C PRO A 87 12.97 10.73 -6.10
N ASN A 88 14.25 10.34 -6.13
CA ASN A 88 14.74 9.40 -7.13
C ASN A 88 14.26 7.97 -6.88
N GLU A 89 14.03 7.57 -5.62
CA GLU A 89 13.42 6.28 -5.28
C GLU A 89 11.99 6.18 -5.81
N VAL A 90 11.24 7.29 -5.75
CA VAL A 90 9.88 7.36 -6.29
C VAL A 90 9.88 7.10 -7.80
N GLU A 91 10.74 7.84 -8.51
CA GLU A 91 10.84 7.73 -9.97
C GLU A 91 11.36 6.35 -10.39
N HIS A 92 12.38 5.85 -9.69
CA HIS A 92 12.94 4.51 -9.94
C HIS A 92 11.86 3.43 -9.74
N GLY A 93 11.22 3.41 -8.58
CA GLY A 93 10.23 2.40 -8.26
C GLY A 93 9.00 2.41 -9.17
N PHE A 94 8.59 3.59 -9.66
CA PHE A 94 7.52 3.69 -10.63
C PHE A 94 7.94 3.16 -12.01
N ASN A 95 9.13 3.54 -12.49
CA ASN A 95 9.64 3.10 -13.79
C ASN A 95 9.87 1.58 -13.84
N GLU A 96 10.31 0.98 -12.73
CA GLU A 96 10.49 -0.47 -12.59
C GLU A 96 9.17 -1.22 -12.33
N GLY A 97 8.04 -0.51 -12.21
CA GLY A 97 6.74 -1.10 -11.91
C GLY A 97 6.63 -1.70 -10.51
N VAL A 98 7.49 -1.26 -9.57
CA VAL A 98 7.45 -1.69 -8.18
C VAL A 98 6.41 -0.89 -7.41
N PHE A 99 6.42 0.45 -7.53
CA PHE A 99 5.44 1.31 -6.89
C PHE A 99 4.23 1.57 -7.80
N THR A 100 3.04 1.29 -7.28
CA THR A 100 1.77 1.63 -7.94
C THR A 100 1.31 3.03 -7.57
N ALA A 101 1.60 3.46 -6.34
CA ALA A 101 1.20 4.73 -5.77
C ALA A 101 2.12 5.13 -4.61
N GLU A 102 2.06 6.39 -4.21
CA GLU A 102 2.58 6.81 -2.91
C GLU A 102 1.48 7.04 -1.89
N LYS A 103 1.80 6.78 -0.63
CA LYS A 103 0.89 6.99 0.48
C LYS A 103 1.42 8.07 1.42
N VAL A 104 0.63 9.11 1.61
CA VAL A 104 0.87 10.14 2.64
C VAL A 104 0.00 9.88 3.86
N TYR A 105 0.62 9.99 5.03
CA TYR A 105 -0.05 10.07 6.32
C TYR A 105 0.36 11.38 6.99
N PRO A 106 -0.57 12.10 7.64
CA PRO A 106 -0.16 13.11 8.62
C PRO A 106 0.62 12.43 9.74
N ALA A 107 1.65 13.12 10.26
CA ALA A 107 2.44 12.57 11.37
C ALA A 107 1.52 12.26 12.55
N ASP A 108 1.74 11.10 13.18
CA ASP A 108 1.02 10.62 14.36
C ASP A 108 -0.52 10.45 14.23
N ALA A 109 -1.06 10.58 13.02
CA ALA A 109 -2.51 10.44 12.77
C ALA A 109 -3.02 8.98 12.78
N THR A 110 -2.13 7.98 12.73
CA THR A 110 -2.49 6.55 12.71
C THR A 110 -1.34 5.67 13.18
N THR A 111 -1.57 4.37 13.27
CA THR A 111 -0.54 3.39 13.64
C THR A 111 0.67 3.48 12.70
N ASN A 112 1.88 3.54 13.26
CA ASN A 112 3.15 3.63 12.53
C ASN A 112 3.22 4.85 11.57
N SER A 113 2.66 5.99 11.96
CA SER A 113 2.68 7.23 11.17
C SER A 113 3.60 8.33 11.72
N SER A 114 4.44 8.03 12.71
CA SER A 114 5.43 8.97 13.24
C SER A 114 6.43 9.50 12.19
N HIS A 115 6.62 8.77 11.10
CA HIS A 115 7.40 9.19 9.94
C HIS A 115 6.59 9.95 8.90
N GLY A 116 5.31 10.23 9.17
CA GLY A 116 4.40 10.95 8.29
C GLY A 116 4.83 12.36 7.98
N GLY A 117 4.19 12.96 6.99
CA GLY A 117 4.48 14.32 6.57
C GLY A 117 4.12 15.33 7.67
N THR A 118 5.11 16.13 8.09
CA THR A 118 4.93 17.26 9.00
C THR A 118 4.69 18.56 8.24
N SER A 119 5.06 18.60 6.96
CA SER A 119 4.93 19.75 6.07
C SER A 119 4.80 19.29 4.64
N ILE A 120 3.88 19.89 3.89
CA ILE A 120 3.75 19.67 2.45
C ILE A 120 5.03 20.08 1.72
N ASP A 121 5.65 21.18 2.13
CA ASP A 121 6.87 21.73 1.50
C ASP A 121 8.02 20.70 1.50
N ALA A 122 8.13 19.88 2.54
CA ALA A 122 9.15 18.84 2.62
C ALA A 122 8.88 17.67 1.63
N MET A 123 7.66 17.55 1.11
CA MET A 123 7.25 16.48 0.20
C MET A 123 7.12 16.94 -1.26
N VAL A 124 7.24 18.24 -1.54
CA VAL A 124 7.02 18.84 -2.87
C VAL A 124 7.84 18.12 -3.95
N ALA A 125 9.12 17.84 -3.70
CA ALA A 125 9.98 17.19 -4.67
C ALA A 125 9.50 15.79 -5.07
N GLY A 126 8.97 15.00 -4.12
CA GLY A 126 8.32 13.72 -4.39
C GLY A 126 7.03 13.89 -5.21
N LEU A 127 6.16 14.81 -4.77
CA LEU A 127 4.90 15.11 -5.45
C LEU A 127 5.09 15.57 -6.90
N GLU A 128 6.11 16.39 -7.18
CA GLU A 128 6.45 16.80 -8.55
C GLU A 128 6.88 15.61 -9.42
N ARG A 129 7.59 14.63 -8.86
CA ARG A 129 7.96 13.39 -9.59
C ARG A 129 6.73 12.57 -9.90
N MET A 130 5.83 12.44 -8.94
CA MET A 130 4.56 11.72 -9.12
C MET A 130 3.71 12.36 -10.22
N GLU A 131 3.55 13.69 -10.20
CA GLU A 131 2.80 14.43 -11.20
C GLU A 131 3.34 14.18 -12.61
N LYS A 132 4.66 14.30 -12.79
CA LYS A 132 5.33 14.06 -14.09
C LYS A 132 5.13 12.65 -14.61
N ARG A 133 4.89 11.67 -13.75
CA ARG A 133 4.71 10.25 -14.10
C ARG A 133 3.25 9.82 -14.13
N GLY A 134 2.32 10.66 -13.71
CA GLY A 134 0.91 10.30 -13.57
C GLY A 134 0.69 9.25 -12.48
N MET A 135 1.55 9.24 -11.45
CA MET A 135 1.47 8.31 -10.33
C MET A 135 0.39 8.75 -9.33
N ALA A 136 -0.38 7.81 -8.81
CA ALA A 136 -1.45 8.11 -7.87
C ALA A 136 -0.91 8.49 -6.48
N LEU A 137 -1.49 9.53 -5.86
CA LEU A 137 -1.30 9.88 -4.46
C LEU A 137 -2.48 9.36 -3.63
N LEU A 138 -2.17 8.59 -2.60
CA LEU A 138 -3.15 8.10 -1.64
C LEU A 138 -3.04 8.92 -0.35
N GLY A 139 -4.02 9.76 -0.10
CA GLY A 139 -4.06 10.64 1.07
C GLY A 139 -4.93 10.10 2.20
N ARG A 140 -4.59 10.44 3.43
CA ARG A 140 -5.48 10.43 4.59
C ARG A 140 -5.71 11.90 4.97
N GLY A 141 -6.93 12.39 4.75
CA GLY A 141 -7.28 13.80 4.90
C GLY A 141 -7.77 14.18 6.30
N GLU A 142 -7.24 13.52 7.33
CA GLU A 142 -7.58 13.85 8.73
C GLU A 142 -6.59 14.88 9.27
N GLY A 143 -7.10 15.98 9.86
CA GLY A 143 -6.31 16.89 10.68
C GLY A 143 -6.02 16.26 12.04
N THR A 144 -4.85 16.53 12.58
CA THR A 144 -4.47 16.15 13.97
C THR A 144 -4.74 17.27 14.96
N ASP A 145 -5.16 18.43 14.48
CA ASP A 145 -5.52 19.58 15.33
C ASP A 145 -6.92 19.38 15.89
N ALA A 146 -7.00 19.21 17.20
CA ALA A 146 -8.23 19.17 17.98
C ALA A 146 -8.58 20.55 18.49
#